data_516f9d9b5136594cfc1975139e204f6c
#
_entry.id   516f9d9b5136594cfc1975139e204f6c
#
_cell.length_a   1.000
_cell.length_b   1.000
_cell.length_c   1.000
_cell.angle_alpha   90.00
_cell.angle_beta   90.00
_cell.angle_gamma   90.00
#
_symmetry.space_group_name_H-M   'P 1'
#
loop_
_entity.id
_entity.type
_entity.pdbx_description
1 polymer ?
#
loop_
_entity_poly.entity_id
_entity_poly.type
_entity_poly.pdbx_seq_one_letter_code
_entity_poly.pdbx_strand_id
1 'polypeptide(L)'
;MSVISESNSTQRNWDLDKDIGLQTYKLILEALTNAPSKQNLPFYKVHLITDRNLIEKIHANTYGYYDAQGIVRPNDQVLANLLIAFEAYEEDNIKFYSDMDEDQYNNIVRRDQRMAVGIASGYVNLIAHQNGLKTGYCACYLDEHVKALLKTDNEIISLLGVGYPDTSKHKDDSHVGDYKYTPQPGKKIQVVHK
;
A
#
# COMPACT_ATOMS: atom_id res chain seq x y z
N MET A 1 10.78 21.39 4.62
CA MET A 1 11.33 20.06 4.19
C MET A 1 10.82 19.77 2.78
N SER A 2 11.52 18.94 1.99
CA SER A 2 10.99 18.53 0.69
C SER A 2 9.90 17.46 0.87
N VAL A 3 8.98 17.35 -0.08
CA VAL A 3 7.96 16.29 -0.09
C VAL A 3 8.58 14.89 0.02
N ILE A 4 9.76 14.69 -0.56
CA ILE A 4 10.50 13.43 -0.47
C ILE A 4 10.87 13.10 0.99
N SER A 5 11.37 14.10 1.74
CA SER A 5 11.72 13.90 3.15
C SER A 5 10.49 13.65 4.03
N GLU A 6 9.39 14.31 3.73
CA GLU A 6 8.12 14.15 4.46
C GLU A 6 7.43 12.82 4.17
N SER A 7 7.56 12.32 2.94
CA SER A 7 6.99 11.04 2.52
C SER A 7 7.75 9.80 3.00
N ASN A 8 8.81 9.99 3.79
CA ASN A 8 9.66 8.89 4.26
C ASN A 8 9.07 8.12 5.46
N SER A 9 8.02 8.62 6.09
CA SER A 9 7.42 7.99 7.27
C SER A 9 6.04 7.43 6.97
N THR A 10 5.74 6.26 7.53
CA THR A 10 4.41 5.66 7.47
C THR A 10 3.52 6.20 8.59
N GLN A 11 2.22 6.21 8.35
CA GLN A 11 1.17 6.65 9.28
C GLN A 11 0.38 5.44 9.82
N ARG A 12 -0.02 5.49 11.09
CA ARG A 12 -0.80 4.44 11.76
C ARG A 12 -2.03 4.94 12.49
N ASN A 13 -2.24 6.23 12.55
CA ASN A 13 -3.44 6.83 13.12
C ASN A 13 -4.00 7.88 12.17
N TRP A 14 -5.32 7.93 12.07
CA TRP A 14 -6.01 8.58 10.99
C TRP A 14 -7.14 9.47 11.51
N ASP A 15 -7.30 10.62 10.93
CA ASP A 15 -8.45 11.51 11.13
C ASP A 15 -9.55 11.06 10.17
N LEU A 16 -10.45 10.21 10.66
CA LEU A 16 -11.53 9.63 9.86
C LEU A 16 -12.73 10.58 9.68
N ASP A 17 -12.75 11.71 10.36
CA ASP A 17 -13.80 12.74 10.21
C ASP A 17 -13.59 13.58 8.93
N LYS A 18 -12.44 13.43 8.28
CA LYS A 18 -12.10 14.10 7.03
C LYS A 18 -12.31 13.24 5.81
N ASP A 19 -13.00 13.78 4.82
CA ASP A 19 -13.12 13.14 3.51
C ASP A 19 -11.98 13.56 2.58
N ILE A 20 -11.48 12.60 1.78
CA ILE A 20 -10.54 12.91 0.70
C ILE A 20 -11.30 13.66 -0.39
N GLY A 21 -10.95 14.93 -0.59
CA GLY A 21 -11.58 15.76 -1.60
C GLY A 21 -11.46 15.17 -3.02
N LEU A 22 -12.50 15.38 -3.82
CA LEU A 22 -12.61 14.82 -5.18
C LEU A 22 -11.38 15.08 -6.06
N GLN A 23 -10.77 16.27 -5.95
CA GLN A 23 -9.58 16.60 -6.73
C GLN A 23 -8.37 15.74 -6.35
N THR A 24 -8.12 15.58 -5.05
CA THR A 24 -7.03 14.73 -4.55
C THR A 24 -7.28 13.26 -4.91
N TYR A 25 -8.54 12.80 -4.81
CA TYR A 25 -8.92 11.46 -5.23
C TYR A 25 -8.62 11.21 -6.72
N LYS A 26 -8.93 12.19 -7.59
CA LYS A 26 -8.61 12.11 -9.02
C LYS A 26 -7.10 12.05 -9.27
N LEU A 27 -6.30 12.81 -8.54
CA LEU A 27 -4.83 12.75 -8.66
C LEU A 27 -4.27 11.39 -8.20
N ILE A 28 -4.83 10.81 -7.14
CA ILE A 28 -4.49 9.46 -6.70
C ILE A 28 -4.83 8.43 -7.80
N LEU A 29 -6.02 8.54 -8.38
CA LEU A 29 -6.45 7.66 -9.48
C LEU A 29 -5.52 7.80 -10.70
N GLU A 30 -5.17 9.03 -11.06
CA GLU A 30 -4.21 9.31 -12.14
C GLU A 30 -2.84 8.68 -11.86
N ALA A 31 -2.33 8.82 -10.63
CA ALA A 31 -1.08 8.19 -10.21
C ALA A 31 -1.11 6.66 -10.32
N LEU A 32 -2.24 6.04 -10.02
CA LEU A 32 -2.43 4.59 -10.11
C LEU A 32 -2.52 4.11 -11.56
N THR A 33 -3.15 4.88 -12.45
CA THR A 33 -3.43 4.46 -13.83
C THR A 33 -2.32 4.84 -14.81
N ASN A 34 -1.51 5.86 -14.51
CA ASN A 34 -0.46 6.35 -15.39
C ASN A 34 0.97 6.10 -14.84
N ALA A 35 1.11 5.34 -13.76
CA ALA A 35 2.44 4.94 -13.30
C ALA A 35 3.14 4.11 -14.38
N PRO A 36 4.43 4.42 -14.69
CA PRO A 36 5.14 3.68 -15.72
C PRO A 36 5.32 2.21 -15.35
N SER A 37 5.15 1.36 -16.34
CA SER A 37 5.36 -0.09 -16.23
C SER A 37 6.22 -0.60 -17.39
N LYS A 38 6.76 -1.80 -17.26
CA LYS A 38 7.52 -2.43 -18.35
C LYS A 38 6.64 -2.53 -19.59
N GLN A 39 7.14 -2.01 -20.72
CA GLN A 39 6.44 -1.97 -22.02
C GLN A 39 5.03 -1.36 -21.96
N ASN A 40 4.72 -0.57 -20.94
CA ASN A 40 3.40 0.02 -20.70
C ASN A 40 2.29 -1.04 -20.55
N LEU A 41 2.62 -2.22 -20.00
CA LEU A 41 1.68 -3.32 -19.79
C LEU A 41 0.98 -3.19 -18.43
N PRO A 42 -0.30 -3.61 -18.32
CA PRO A 42 -1.02 -3.64 -17.06
C PRO A 42 -0.61 -4.87 -16.24
N PHE A 43 0.08 -4.64 -15.13
CA PHE A 43 0.56 -5.69 -14.23
C PHE A 43 -0.26 -5.82 -12.94
N TYR A 44 -1.21 -4.95 -12.73
CA TYR A 44 -2.07 -4.96 -11.55
C TYR A 44 -3.45 -4.37 -11.84
N LYS A 45 -4.41 -4.78 -11.04
CA LYS A 45 -5.68 -4.07 -10.82
C LYS A 45 -5.66 -3.40 -9.47
N VAL A 46 -6.50 -2.39 -9.26
CA VAL A 46 -6.62 -1.72 -7.96
C VAL A 46 -8.04 -1.78 -7.45
N HIS A 47 -8.18 -2.12 -6.17
CA HIS A 47 -9.42 -1.96 -5.42
C HIS A 47 -9.30 -0.68 -4.60
N LEU A 48 -10.19 0.27 -4.84
CA LEU A 48 -10.28 1.52 -4.08
C LEU A 48 -11.40 1.36 -3.05
N ILE A 49 -11.04 1.24 -1.78
CA ILE A 49 -11.93 0.85 -0.71
C ILE A 49 -12.13 2.03 0.24
N THR A 50 -13.35 2.56 0.30
CA THR A 50 -13.78 3.60 1.24
C THR A 50 -14.81 3.09 2.24
N ASP A 51 -15.36 1.88 2.02
CA ASP A 51 -16.25 1.23 2.99
C ASP A 51 -15.48 0.90 4.27
N ARG A 52 -15.78 1.63 5.33
CA ARG A 52 -15.15 1.48 6.64
C ARG A 52 -15.24 0.06 7.18
N ASN A 53 -16.38 -0.58 7.04
CA ASN A 53 -16.60 -1.94 7.54
C ASN A 53 -15.71 -2.95 6.79
N LEU A 54 -15.52 -2.78 5.48
CA LEU A 54 -14.61 -3.63 4.70
C LEU A 54 -13.15 -3.37 5.09
N ILE A 55 -12.76 -2.12 5.28
CA ILE A 55 -11.41 -1.75 5.73
C ILE A 55 -11.10 -2.39 7.09
N GLU A 56 -12.02 -2.34 8.05
CA GLU A 56 -11.87 -2.93 9.38
C GLU A 56 -11.77 -4.46 9.33
N LYS A 57 -12.56 -5.10 8.45
CA LYS A 57 -12.44 -6.56 8.22
C LYS A 57 -11.08 -6.92 7.62
N ILE A 58 -10.57 -6.14 6.68
CA ILE A 58 -9.24 -6.35 6.12
C ILE A 58 -8.19 -6.13 7.22
N HIS A 59 -8.30 -5.07 8.02
CA HIS A 59 -7.42 -4.79 9.15
C HIS A 59 -7.30 -5.97 10.11
N ALA A 60 -8.42 -6.56 10.49
CA ALA A 60 -8.44 -7.73 11.38
C ALA A 60 -7.69 -8.96 10.82
N ASN A 61 -7.45 -8.98 9.50
CA ASN A 61 -6.69 -10.03 8.82
C ASN A 61 -5.28 -9.58 8.42
N THR A 62 -4.75 -8.50 9.02
CA THR A 62 -3.35 -8.08 8.85
C THR A 62 -2.52 -8.52 10.05
N TYR A 63 -1.23 -8.68 9.81
CA TYR A 63 -0.22 -8.74 10.87
C TYR A 63 0.38 -7.35 11.01
N GLY A 64 0.33 -6.83 12.21
CA GLY A 64 0.98 -5.57 12.50
C GLY A 64 2.45 -5.77 12.82
N TYR A 65 2.86 -4.98 13.75
CA TYR A 65 4.18 -5.01 14.31
C TYR A 65 4.06 -5.31 15.81
N TYR A 66 5.17 -5.68 16.43
CA TYR A 66 5.19 -5.86 17.87
C TYR A 66 4.96 -4.53 18.58
N ASP A 67 4.03 -4.51 19.53
CA ASP A 67 3.93 -3.39 20.48
C ASP A 67 5.11 -3.39 21.48
N ALA A 68 5.14 -2.39 22.36
CA ALA A 68 6.18 -2.28 23.36
C ALA A 68 6.23 -3.46 24.35
N GLN A 69 5.16 -4.24 24.43
CA GLN A 69 5.03 -5.44 25.25
C GLN A 69 5.40 -6.73 24.49
N GLY A 70 5.79 -6.61 23.21
CA GLY A 70 6.13 -7.74 22.35
C GLY A 70 4.92 -8.53 21.83
N ILE A 71 3.71 -7.95 21.86
CA ILE A 71 2.51 -8.55 21.34
C ILE A 71 2.34 -8.15 19.87
N VAL A 72 2.08 -9.12 18.99
CA VAL A 72 1.74 -8.85 17.59
C VAL A 72 0.34 -8.25 17.52
N ARG A 73 0.24 -7.09 16.87
CA ARG A 73 -1.03 -6.37 16.66
C ARG A 73 -1.37 -6.32 15.18
N PRO A 74 -2.65 -6.15 14.79
CA PRO A 74 -3.02 -5.82 13.42
C PRO A 74 -2.32 -4.54 12.92
N ASN A 75 -2.23 -4.38 11.61
CA ASN A 75 -1.51 -3.24 11.02
C ASN A 75 -2.42 -2.04 10.80
N ASP A 76 -2.40 -1.07 11.71
CA ASP A 76 -3.22 0.15 11.65
C ASP A 76 -2.90 1.06 10.44
N GLN A 77 -1.86 0.77 9.68
CA GLN A 77 -1.57 1.48 8.43
C GLN A 77 -2.69 1.36 7.41
N VAL A 78 -3.48 0.27 7.48
CA VAL A 78 -4.61 0.05 6.55
C VAL A 78 -5.91 0.73 6.97
N LEU A 79 -6.01 1.24 8.21
CA LEU A 79 -7.23 1.88 8.74
C LEU A 79 -7.47 3.31 8.21
N ALA A 80 -6.82 3.71 7.14
CA ALA A 80 -6.90 5.03 6.54
C ALA A 80 -8.30 5.37 5.98
N ASN A 81 -8.48 6.61 5.53
CA ASN A 81 -9.71 7.08 4.89
C ASN A 81 -9.98 6.37 3.55
N LEU A 82 -8.91 6.00 2.83
CA LEU A 82 -8.93 5.19 1.62
C LEU A 82 -7.92 4.05 1.78
N LEU A 83 -8.34 2.83 1.51
CA LEU A 83 -7.46 1.69 1.37
C LEU A 83 -7.39 1.27 -0.09
N ILE A 84 -6.18 1.16 -0.61
CA ILE A 84 -5.89 0.70 -1.96
C ILE A 84 -5.31 -0.71 -1.85
N ALA A 85 -5.96 -1.71 -2.45
CA ALA A 85 -5.40 -3.04 -2.58
C ALA A 85 -4.94 -3.26 -4.02
N PHE A 86 -3.69 -3.68 -4.19
CA PHE A 86 -3.12 -4.01 -5.49
C PHE A 86 -3.24 -5.51 -5.72
N GLU A 87 -4.11 -5.88 -6.65
CA GLU A 87 -4.31 -7.25 -7.12
C GLU A 87 -3.37 -7.54 -8.28
N ALA A 88 -2.69 -8.67 -8.28
CA ALA A 88 -1.92 -9.14 -9.41
C ALA A 88 -2.83 -9.28 -10.64
N TYR A 89 -2.40 -8.74 -11.74
CA TYR A 89 -3.12 -8.85 -13.01
C TYR A 89 -2.16 -9.17 -14.12
N GLU A 90 -2.67 -9.89 -15.07
CA GLU A 90 -1.99 -10.25 -16.28
C GLU A 90 -2.99 -10.26 -17.43
N GLU A 91 -2.61 -9.63 -18.51
CA GLU A 91 -3.39 -9.65 -19.72
C GLU A 91 -3.13 -10.95 -20.47
N ASP A 92 -4.19 -11.66 -20.84
CA ASP A 92 -4.09 -12.89 -21.65
C ASP A 92 -3.33 -12.63 -22.95
N ASN A 93 -2.41 -13.54 -23.31
CA ASN A 93 -1.67 -13.52 -24.58
C ASN A 93 -0.61 -12.40 -24.76
N ILE A 94 0.09 -12.01 -23.72
CA ILE A 94 1.27 -11.14 -23.89
C ILE A 94 2.36 -11.92 -24.63
N LYS A 95 2.54 -11.65 -25.93
CA LYS A 95 3.51 -12.32 -26.81
C LYS A 95 4.94 -12.33 -26.29
N PHE A 96 5.30 -11.36 -25.46
CA PHE A 96 6.64 -11.24 -24.90
C PHE A 96 7.03 -12.42 -23.99
N TYR A 97 6.04 -13.10 -23.41
CA TYR A 97 6.27 -14.21 -22.48
C TYR A 97 5.99 -15.59 -23.10
N SER A 98 5.55 -15.66 -24.38
CA SER A 98 5.09 -16.90 -25.03
C SER A 98 6.15 -17.99 -25.15
N ASP A 99 7.44 -17.62 -25.14
CA ASP A 99 8.55 -18.54 -25.37
C ASP A 99 9.25 -18.96 -24.06
N MET A 100 8.67 -18.62 -22.92
CA MET A 100 9.24 -18.95 -21.60
C MET A 100 8.64 -20.24 -21.07
N ASP A 101 9.45 -21.01 -20.33
CA ASP A 101 8.91 -22.08 -19.50
C ASP A 101 8.12 -21.50 -18.31
N GLU A 102 7.33 -22.35 -17.67
CA GLU A 102 6.40 -21.93 -16.61
C GLU A 102 7.13 -21.29 -15.41
N ASP A 103 8.28 -21.80 -15.02
CA ASP A 103 9.06 -21.27 -13.88
C ASP A 103 9.68 -19.92 -14.22
N GLN A 104 10.24 -19.77 -15.41
CA GLN A 104 10.78 -18.51 -15.90
C GLN A 104 9.68 -17.45 -15.99
N TYR A 105 8.55 -17.83 -16.58
CA TYR A 105 7.38 -16.98 -16.72
C TYR A 105 6.91 -16.47 -15.36
N ASN A 106 6.60 -17.37 -14.42
CA ASN A 106 6.12 -17.01 -13.09
C ASN A 106 7.09 -16.07 -12.35
N ASN A 107 8.40 -16.35 -12.41
CA ASN A 107 9.41 -15.52 -11.75
C ASN A 107 9.50 -14.12 -12.35
N ILE A 108 9.44 -14.00 -13.67
CA ILE A 108 9.56 -12.73 -14.38
C ILE A 108 8.30 -11.89 -14.20
N VAL A 109 7.12 -12.49 -14.39
CA VAL A 109 5.84 -11.80 -14.25
C VAL A 109 5.66 -11.27 -12.82
N ARG A 110 5.88 -12.10 -11.80
CA ARG A 110 5.79 -11.67 -10.40
C ARG A 110 6.76 -10.53 -10.06
N ARG A 111 7.97 -10.57 -10.60
CA ARG A 111 8.94 -9.46 -10.43
C ARG A 111 8.42 -8.19 -11.07
N ASP A 112 7.91 -8.27 -12.31
CA ASP A 112 7.43 -7.13 -13.06
C ASP A 112 6.15 -6.53 -12.43
N GLN A 113 5.25 -7.38 -11.91
CA GLN A 113 4.09 -6.99 -11.11
C GLN A 113 4.49 -6.21 -9.84
N ARG A 114 5.41 -6.76 -9.03
CA ARG A 114 5.88 -6.11 -7.80
C ARG A 114 6.61 -4.79 -8.08
N MET A 115 7.36 -4.73 -9.17
CA MET A 115 8.03 -3.50 -9.59
C MET A 115 7.00 -2.44 -9.99
N ALA A 116 6.01 -2.78 -10.80
CA ALA A 116 4.95 -1.86 -11.22
C ALA A 116 4.13 -1.33 -10.03
N VAL A 117 3.74 -2.20 -9.10
CA VAL A 117 3.06 -1.83 -7.86
C VAL A 117 3.93 -0.92 -6.99
N GLY A 118 5.22 -1.19 -6.88
CA GLY A 118 6.16 -0.35 -6.14
C GLY A 118 6.26 1.07 -6.72
N ILE A 119 6.31 1.20 -8.04
CA ILE A 119 6.33 2.50 -8.74
C ILE A 119 5.02 3.24 -8.52
N ALA A 120 3.87 2.61 -8.76
CA ALA A 120 2.55 3.22 -8.58
C ALA A 120 2.33 3.67 -7.13
N SER A 121 2.68 2.83 -6.16
CA SER A 121 2.60 3.16 -4.74
C SER A 121 3.48 4.36 -4.38
N GLY A 122 4.68 4.46 -4.97
CA GLY A 122 5.56 5.62 -4.80
C GLY A 122 4.94 6.92 -5.33
N TYR A 123 4.28 6.88 -6.48
CA TYR A 123 3.55 8.02 -7.04
C TYR A 123 2.40 8.45 -6.14
N VAL A 124 1.57 7.50 -5.70
CA VAL A 124 0.48 7.77 -4.75
C VAL A 124 1.02 8.39 -3.45
N ASN A 125 2.13 7.85 -2.91
CA ASN A 125 2.75 8.38 -1.70
C ASN A 125 3.14 9.86 -1.85
N LEU A 126 3.78 10.23 -2.97
CA LEU A 126 4.16 11.61 -3.24
C LEU A 126 2.95 12.52 -3.41
N ILE A 127 1.95 12.10 -4.19
CA ILE A 127 0.70 12.86 -4.40
C ILE A 127 -0.04 13.05 -3.07
N ALA A 128 -0.16 12.01 -2.26
CA ALA A 128 -0.79 12.08 -0.95
C ALA A 128 -0.11 13.16 -0.08
N HIS A 129 1.22 13.11 0.05
CA HIS A 129 1.96 14.07 0.86
C HIS A 129 1.89 15.51 0.34
N GLN A 130 1.89 15.73 -0.99
CA GLN A 130 1.68 17.04 -1.59
C GLN A 130 0.31 17.63 -1.26
N ASN A 131 -0.67 16.79 -0.97
CA ASN A 131 -2.05 17.19 -0.67
C ASN A 131 -2.40 17.08 0.83
N GLY A 132 -1.38 17.03 1.71
CA GLY A 132 -1.58 17.00 3.17
C GLY A 132 -2.05 15.67 3.75
N LEU A 133 -2.10 14.61 2.93
CA LEU A 133 -2.38 13.26 3.38
C LEU A 133 -1.07 12.53 3.75
N LYS A 134 -1.22 11.37 4.36
CA LYS A 134 -0.14 10.43 4.67
C LYS A 134 -0.49 9.06 4.10
N THR A 135 0.51 8.18 4.09
CA THR A 135 0.35 6.81 3.59
C THR A 135 0.86 5.79 4.59
N GLY A 136 0.36 4.56 4.47
CA GLY A 136 0.82 3.42 5.25
C GLY A 136 0.83 2.15 4.39
N TYR A 137 2.00 1.55 4.20
CA TYR A 137 2.17 0.33 3.42
C TYR A 137 1.98 -0.92 4.26
N CYS A 138 1.29 -1.91 3.73
CA CYS A 138 1.13 -3.21 4.36
C CYS A 138 1.28 -4.34 3.33
N ALA A 139 2.22 -5.25 3.60
CA ALA A 139 2.36 -6.50 2.86
C ALA A 139 2.30 -7.71 3.82
N CYS A 140 1.74 -7.50 5.01
CA CYS A 140 1.65 -8.48 6.09
C CYS A 140 0.18 -8.75 6.39
N TYR A 141 -0.43 -9.72 5.71
CA TYR A 141 -1.84 -10.10 5.87
C TYR A 141 -2.06 -11.58 5.54
N LEU A 142 -3.22 -12.09 5.95
CA LEU A 142 -3.70 -13.42 5.59
C LEU A 142 -4.28 -13.36 4.16
N ASP A 143 -3.49 -13.75 3.17
CA ASP A 143 -3.80 -13.58 1.75
C ASP A 143 -5.18 -14.14 1.39
N GLU A 144 -5.45 -15.41 1.74
CA GLU A 144 -6.73 -16.06 1.43
C GLU A 144 -7.94 -15.34 2.03
N HIS A 145 -7.79 -14.75 3.24
CA HIS A 145 -8.87 -14.01 3.88
C HIS A 145 -9.10 -12.66 3.18
N VAL A 146 -8.03 -11.96 2.81
CA VAL A 146 -8.15 -10.68 2.10
C VAL A 146 -8.71 -10.90 0.69
N LYS A 147 -8.28 -11.93 -0.03
CA LYS A 147 -8.85 -12.35 -1.32
C LYS A 147 -10.36 -12.61 -1.22
N ALA A 148 -10.77 -13.38 -0.21
CA ALA A 148 -12.19 -13.68 -0.01
C ALA A 148 -13.02 -12.41 0.27
N LEU A 149 -12.48 -11.45 1.03
CA LEU A 149 -13.12 -10.15 1.28
C LEU A 149 -13.23 -9.30 0.01
N LEU A 150 -12.20 -9.35 -0.86
CA LEU A 150 -12.17 -8.63 -2.12
C LEU A 150 -12.82 -9.37 -3.29
N LYS A 151 -13.24 -10.62 -3.07
CA LYS A 151 -13.89 -11.51 -4.07
C LYS A 151 -13.01 -11.72 -5.29
N THR A 152 -11.74 -12.06 -5.07
CA THR A 152 -10.77 -12.39 -6.11
C THR A 152 -10.01 -13.65 -5.77
N ASP A 153 -9.55 -14.37 -6.79
CA ASP A 153 -8.65 -15.52 -6.66
C ASP A 153 -7.19 -15.13 -6.91
N ASN A 154 -6.95 -13.92 -7.41
CA ASN A 154 -5.61 -13.44 -7.71
C ASN A 154 -4.85 -13.00 -6.43
N GLU A 155 -3.52 -13.06 -6.49
CA GLU A 155 -2.65 -12.59 -5.41
C GLU A 155 -2.91 -11.09 -5.12
N ILE A 156 -3.04 -10.73 -3.85
CA ILE A 156 -2.96 -9.33 -3.44
C ILE A 156 -1.49 -9.02 -3.15
N ILE A 157 -0.90 -8.14 -3.94
CA ILE A 157 0.54 -7.83 -3.86
C ILE A 157 0.84 -6.92 -2.66
N SER A 158 -0.03 -5.95 -2.41
CA SER A 158 0.19 -4.93 -1.37
C SER A 158 -1.11 -4.21 -1.03
N LEU A 159 -1.18 -3.72 0.19
CA LEU A 159 -2.20 -2.79 0.68
C LEU A 159 -1.54 -1.43 0.96
N LEU A 160 -2.21 -0.35 0.61
CA LEU A 160 -1.74 1.02 0.82
C LEU A 160 -2.86 1.87 1.41
N GLY A 161 -2.76 2.21 2.69
CA GLY A 161 -3.64 3.18 3.32
C GLY A 161 -3.25 4.59 2.90
N VAL A 162 -4.25 5.43 2.60
CA VAL A 162 -4.09 6.86 2.27
C VAL A 162 -5.12 7.65 3.07
N GLY A 163 -4.70 8.67 3.80
CA GLY A 163 -5.62 9.44 4.62
C GLY A 163 -5.00 10.62 5.32
N TYR A 164 -5.83 11.35 6.06
CA TYR A 164 -5.38 12.45 6.90
C TYR A 164 -4.79 11.89 8.21
N PRO A 165 -3.62 12.39 8.64
CA PRO A 165 -3.07 12.00 9.94
C PRO A 165 -3.91 12.60 11.07
N ASP A 166 -4.15 11.82 12.12
CA ASP A 166 -4.62 12.37 13.39
C ASP A 166 -3.44 13.09 14.05
N THR A 167 -3.48 14.42 14.04
CA THR A 167 -2.42 15.28 14.57
C THR A 167 -2.40 15.35 16.10
N SER A 168 -3.40 14.82 16.77
CA SER A 168 -3.45 14.71 18.23
C SER A 168 -2.62 13.55 18.79
N LYS A 169 -2.24 12.61 17.92
CA LYS A 169 -1.48 11.41 18.26
C LYS A 169 -0.11 11.40 17.60
N HIS A 170 0.84 10.69 18.20
CA HIS A 170 2.11 10.41 17.54
C HIS A 170 1.89 9.37 16.41
N LYS A 171 2.66 9.46 15.32
CA LYS A 171 2.52 8.58 14.15
C LYS A 171 2.66 7.08 14.45
N ASP A 172 3.30 6.72 15.57
CA ASP A 172 3.49 5.34 16.02
C ASP A 172 2.45 4.90 17.07
N ASP A 173 1.56 5.79 17.51
CA ASP A 173 0.44 5.42 18.38
C ASP A 173 -0.56 4.59 17.57
N SER A 174 -1.18 3.61 18.20
CA SER A 174 -2.25 2.83 17.58
C SER A 174 -3.47 3.70 17.29
N HIS A 175 -4.15 3.40 16.18
CA HIS A 175 -5.44 4.01 15.86
C HIS A 175 -6.55 3.50 16.79
N VAL A 176 -6.53 2.20 17.11
CA VAL A 176 -7.64 1.50 17.79
C VAL A 176 -7.36 1.11 19.23
N GLY A 177 -6.18 1.35 19.76
CA GLY A 177 -5.83 0.93 21.13
C GLY A 177 -4.82 1.83 21.83
N ASP A 178 -4.65 1.61 23.12
CA ASP A 178 -3.73 2.37 23.98
C ASP A 178 -2.30 1.79 23.96
N TYR A 179 -1.77 1.48 22.77
CA TYR A 179 -0.42 0.97 22.61
C TYR A 179 0.33 1.72 21.53
N LYS A 180 1.66 1.60 21.58
CA LYS A 180 2.56 2.18 20.56
C LYS A 180 3.26 1.07 19.82
N TYR A 181 3.42 1.25 18.53
CA TYR A 181 4.30 0.41 17.73
C TYR A 181 5.75 0.74 18.02
N THR A 182 6.61 -0.27 18.08
CA THR A 182 8.05 -0.07 18.28
C THR A 182 8.63 0.65 17.06
N PRO A 183 9.25 1.84 17.23
CA PRO A 183 9.89 2.55 16.14
C PRO A 183 11.02 1.71 15.52
N GLN A 184 11.08 1.69 14.20
CA GLN A 184 12.22 1.09 13.51
C GLN A 184 13.36 2.10 13.34
N PRO A 185 14.63 1.66 13.41
CA PRO A 185 15.74 2.51 13.08
C PRO A 185 15.63 3.00 11.63
N GLY A 186 15.97 4.27 11.40
CA GLY A 186 15.95 4.85 10.05
C GLY A 186 16.82 4.04 9.08
N LYS A 187 16.30 3.81 7.88
CA LYS A 187 17.05 3.11 6.82
C LYS A 187 18.26 3.95 6.37
N LYS A 188 19.37 3.27 6.12
CA LYS A 188 20.56 3.85 5.50
C LYS A 188 20.81 3.14 4.18
N ILE A 189 20.61 3.85 3.08
CA ILE A 189 20.89 3.32 1.74
C ILE A 189 22.35 3.65 1.40
N GLN A 190 23.11 2.63 1.01
CA GLN A 190 24.47 2.82 0.51
C GLN A 190 24.40 3.29 -0.96
N VAL A 191 25.12 4.37 -1.26
CA VAL A 191 25.28 4.86 -2.63
C VAL A 191 26.73 4.62 -3.03
N VAL A 192 26.92 3.87 -4.13
CA VAL A 192 28.25 3.58 -4.68
C VAL A 192 28.43 4.36 -5.97
N HIS A 193 29.43 5.22 -6.00
CA HIS A 193 29.86 5.93 -7.21
C HIS A 193 30.94 5.10 -7.89
N LYS A 194 30.81 4.86 -9.21
CA LYS A 194 31.79 4.14 -10.04
C LYS A 194 32.27 5.04 -11.16
#